data_601554b7526fcf5a3aad7fd6cda9495a
#
_entry.id   601554b7526fcf5a3aad7fd6cda9495a
#
_cell.length_a   1.000
_cell.length_b   1.000
_cell.length_c   1.000
_cell.angle_alpha   90.00
_cell.angle_beta   90.00
_cell.angle_gamma   90.00
#
_symmetry.space_group_name_H-M   'P 1'
#
loop_
_entity.id
_entity.type
_entity.pdbx_description
1 polymer ?
#
loop_
_entity_poly.entity_id
_entity_poly.type
_entity_poly.pdbx_seq_one_letter_code
_entity_poly.pdbx_strand_id
1 'polypeptide(L)'
;MTSEELLQRVRKIEIKTHGLSRNIFAGEYHSQFKGRGMAFSEVREYQPGDDVRSIDWNVTARMNRPYIKVYEEERELTVMLLVDVSGSRNFGTQSQMKRDTMAEVAATLAFSTIENNDKVGVIFFSDQVEKFIPPKKGKSHVLHIIRELLSFEPAHTGTNINAALEYLTNAQKRRCTAFLISDFIGAFPQPLPKGKGVTDPVTISSRKHDLSAIQIYDRRDAEMPDVGLLKVRDPETGVRVWADTSIKSVRDAYAKAWRGQQEALEEMYNKTGMNHVSMRTDEDYVKKLMQLFK
;
A
#
# COMPACT_ATOMS: atom_id res chain seq x y z
N MET A 1 -16.18 10.07 16.75
CA MET A 1 -14.91 9.82 17.49
C MET A 1 -14.42 11.16 18.04
N THR A 2 -14.15 11.25 19.35
CA THR A 2 -13.62 12.48 19.95
C THR A 2 -12.15 12.69 19.59
N SER A 3 -11.66 13.93 19.66
CA SER A 3 -10.24 14.23 19.38
C SER A 3 -9.31 13.46 20.32
N GLU A 4 -9.75 13.18 21.52
CA GLU A 4 -8.99 12.47 22.56
C GLU A 4 -8.89 10.98 22.26
N GLU A 5 -9.99 10.34 21.84
CA GLU A 5 -10.01 8.96 21.35
C GLU A 5 -9.13 8.76 20.12
N LEU A 6 -9.14 9.73 19.21
CA LEU A 6 -8.28 9.73 18.01
C LEU A 6 -6.79 9.76 18.39
N LEU A 7 -6.40 10.66 19.31
CA LEU A 7 -5.02 10.77 19.78
C LEU A 7 -4.56 9.49 20.49
N GLN A 8 -5.43 8.88 21.29
CA GLN A 8 -5.11 7.60 21.96
C GLN A 8 -4.90 6.48 20.93
N ARG A 9 -5.75 6.40 19.88
CA ARG A 9 -5.58 5.42 18.80
C ARG A 9 -4.30 5.65 18.01
N VAL A 10 -3.99 6.87 17.62
CA VAL A 10 -2.75 7.24 16.93
C VAL A 10 -1.54 6.80 17.76
N ARG A 11 -1.55 7.10 19.07
CA ARG A 11 -0.46 6.72 19.98
C ARG A 11 -0.33 5.20 20.15
N LYS A 12 -1.46 4.48 20.22
CA LYS A 12 -1.46 3.01 20.29
C LYS A 12 -0.86 2.39 19.03
N ILE A 13 -1.21 2.92 17.86
CA ILE A 13 -0.65 2.48 16.57
C ILE A 13 0.85 2.83 16.54
N GLU A 14 1.26 4.03 16.90
CA GLU A 14 2.67 4.44 16.97
C GLU A 14 3.49 3.47 17.83
N ILE A 15 3.04 3.16 19.04
CA ILE A 15 3.75 2.23 19.94
C ILE A 15 3.82 0.82 19.34
N LYS A 16 2.71 0.33 18.77
CA LYS A 16 2.63 -1.01 18.17
C LYS A 16 3.54 -1.13 16.95
N THR A 17 3.60 -0.11 16.12
CA THR A 17 4.30 -0.15 14.82
C THR A 17 5.79 0.22 14.94
N HIS A 18 6.19 1.05 15.90
CA HIS A 18 7.59 1.48 16.06
C HIS A 18 8.57 0.32 16.29
N GLY A 19 8.16 -0.73 17.01
CA GLY A 19 8.98 -1.94 17.19
C GLY A 19 8.94 -2.89 15.99
N LEU A 20 7.88 -2.83 15.19
CA LEU A 20 7.63 -3.73 14.06
C LEU A 20 8.28 -3.22 12.77
N SER A 21 8.27 -1.91 12.53
CA SER A 21 8.89 -1.29 11.36
C SER A 21 10.38 -1.62 11.26
N ARG A 22 11.06 -1.64 12.41
CA ARG A 22 12.48 -1.99 12.49
C ARG A 22 12.77 -3.43 12.04
N ASN A 23 11.89 -4.38 12.36
CA ASN A 23 12.07 -5.80 12.03
C ASN A 23 11.65 -6.14 10.58
N ILE A 24 10.66 -5.43 10.03
CA ILE A 24 10.11 -5.70 8.70
C ILE A 24 11.04 -5.16 7.61
N PHE A 25 11.67 -4.00 7.84
CA PHE A 25 12.34 -3.24 6.79
C PHE A 25 13.86 -3.13 6.93
N ALA A 26 14.47 -3.62 8.03
CA ALA A 26 15.90 -3.46 8.28
C ALA A 26 16.84 -4.28 7.37
N GLY A 27 16.33 -5.29 6.65
CA GLY A 27 17.16 -6.20 5.85
C GLY A 27 16.82 -6.27 4.36
N GLU A 28 15.56 -6.29 4.00
CA GLU A 28 15.13 -6.72 2.66
C GLU A 28 14.55 -5.60 1.78
N TYR A 29 14.02 -4.52 2.39
CA TYR A 29 13.44 -3.40 1.66
C TYR A 29 14.47 -2.70 0.74
N HIS A 30 15.72 -2.57 1.18
CA HIS A 30 16.78 -1.95 0.38
C HIS A 30 17.22 -2.80 -0.83
N SER A 31 16.97 -4.09 -0.84
CA SER A 31 17.45 -4.98 -1.92
C SER A 31 16.52 -5.00 -3.14
N GLN A 32 15.20 -4.85 -2.93
CA GLN A 32 14.22 -4.92 -4.01
C GLN A 32 13.97 -3.57 -4.70
N PHE A 33 14.07 -2.46 -3.98
CA PHE A 33 13.73 -1.13 -4.48
C PHE A 33 14.97 -0.27 -4.69
N LYS A 34 15.63 -0.39 -5.86
CA LYS A 34 16.83 0.37 -6.21
C LYS A 34 16.52 1.74 -6.84
N GLY A 35 16.65 2.83 -6.08
CA GLY A 35 16.60 4.21 -6.59
C GLY A 35 17.94 4.69 -7.15
N ARG A 36 17.97 5.74 -7.98
CA ARG A 36 19.18 6.38 -8.51
C ARG A 36 19.35 7.78 -7.89
N GLY A 37 20.26 7.90 -6.96
CA GLY A 37 20.75 9.17 -6.40
C GLY A 37 22.18 8.98 -5.92
N MET A 38 23.08 9.94 -6.18
CA MET A 38 24.44 9.91 -5.66
C MET A 38 24.59 11.06 -4.66
N ALA A 39 24.86 10.76 -3.39
CA ALA A 39 25.29 11.74 -2.41
C ALA A 39 26.80 11.64 -2.22
N PHE A 40 27.44 12.79 -2.01
CA PHE A 40 28.84 12.81 -1.66
C PHE A 40 29.03 12.14 -0.29
N SER A 41 29.84 11.07 -0.22
CA SER A 41 30.13 10.36 1.02
C SER A 41 31.44 10.83 1.64
N GLU A 42 32.54 10.65 0.91
CA GLU A 42 33.86 10.97 1.41
C GLU A 42 34.85 11.29 0.27
N VAL A 43 36.01 11.77 0.66
CA VAL A 43 37.17 11.88 -0.22
C VAL A 43 38.22 10.88 0.22
N ARG A 44 38.61 9.96 -0.65
CA ARG A 44 39.69 9.01 -0.38
C ARG A 44 40.84 9.12 -1.40
N GLU A 45 41.99 8.61 -1.07
CA GLU A 45 43.12 8.54 -1.97
C GLU A 45 42.80 7.66 -3.20
N TYR A 46 43.19 8.13 -4.39
CA TYR A 46 42.99 7.42 -5.66
C TYR A 46 43.72 6.08 -5.64
N GLN A 47 43.07 5.03 -6.09
CA GLN A 47 43.66 3.72 -6.29
C GLN A 47 43.65 3.36 -7.79
N PRO A 48 44.65 2.61 -8.28
CA PRO A 48 44.66 2.15 -9.67
C PRO A 48 43.38 1.35 -10.00
N GLY A 49 42.61 1.85 -10.99
CA GLY A 49 41.31 1.29 -11.37
C GLY A 49 40.13 2.20 -11.08
N ASP A 50 40.30 3.25 -10.27
CA ASP A 50 39.26 4.25 -10.05
C ASP A 50 39.04 5.13 -11.29
N ASP A 51 37.78 5.64 -11.45
CA ASP A 51 37.45 6.54 -12.54
C ASP A 51 38.13 7.90 -12.35
N VAL A 52 39.00 8.27 -13.28
CA VAL A 52 39.73 9.56 -13.29
C VAL A 52 38.80 10.77 -13.26
N ARG A 53 37.54 10.62 -13.73
CA ARG A 53 36.52 11.69 -13.71
C ARG A 53 36.05 12.04 -12.32
N SER A 54 36.26 11.13 -11.36
CA SER A 54 35.91 11.33 -9.95
C SER A 54 36.99 12.06 -9.15
N ILE A 55 38.12 12.44 -9.75
CA ILE A 55 39.20 13.13 -9.06
C ILE A 55 38.74 14.50 -8.57
N ASP A 56 38.93 14.76 -7.28
CA ASP A 56 38.76 16.10 -6.68
C ASP A 56 40.07 16.88 -6.82
N TRP A 57 40.16 17.71 -7.85
CA TRP A 57 41.34 18.51 -8.12
C TRP A 57 41.67 19.55 -7.03
N ASN A 58 40.66 20.00 -6.25
CA ASN A 58 40.87 20.94 -5.14
C ASN A 58 41.56 20.26 -3.95
N VAL A 59 41.17 19.05 -3.60
CA VAL A 59 41.78 18.27 -2.51
C VAL A 59 43.15 17.75 -2.98
N THR A 60 43.24 17.26 -4.21
CA THR A 60 44.48 16.80 -4.83
C THR A 60 45.57 17.88 -4.81
N ALA A 61 45.20 19.13 -5.14
CA ALA A 61 46.14 20.26 -5.13
C ALA A 61 46.65 20.60 -3.70
N ARG A 62 45.84 20.36 -2.67
CA ARG A 62 46.23 20.63 -1.26
C ARG A 62 47.08 19.52 -0.67
N MET A 63 46.79 18.27 -1.06
CA MET A 63 47.41 17.09 -0.45
C MET A 63 48.59 16.54 -1.24
N ASN A 64 48.88 17.08 -2.42
CA ASN A 64 49.92 16.63 -3.35
C ASN A 64 49.85 15.14 -3.76
N ARG A 65 48.66 14.57 -3.65
CA ARG A 65 48.32 13.20 -4.07
C ARG A 65 46.95 13.19 -4.66
N PRO A 66 46.64 12.34 -5.66
CA PRO A 66 45.33 12.28 -6.25
C PRO A 66 44.29 11.75 -5.26
N TYR A 67 43.19 12.49 -5.09
CA TYR A 67 42.03 12.10 -4.29
C TYR A 67 40.80 12.04 -5.17
N ILE A 68 39.92 11.06 -4.90
CA ILE A 68 38.64 10.90 -5.58
C ILE A 68 37.48 11.21 -4.65
N LYS A 69 36.41 11.75 -5.23
CA LYS A 69 35.10 11.86 -4.57
C LYS A 69 34.43 10.52 -4.61
N VAL A 70 34.21 9.92 -3.46
CA VAL A 70 33.38 8.74 -3.32
C VAL A 70 31.93 9.22 -3.12
N TYR A 71 31.03 8.76 -3.98
CA TYR A 71 29.62 9.03 -3.86
C TYR A 71 28.95 7.76 -3.38
N GLU A 72 28.26 7.83 -2.26
CA GLU A 72 27.30 6.83 -1.86
C GLU A 72 25.96 7.09 -2.52
N GLU A 73 25.33 6.04 -2.99
CA GLU A 73 24.00 6.15 -3.59
C GLU A 73 22.96 6.30 -2.46
N GLU A 74 22.75 7.55 -2.01
CA GLU A 74 21.64 7.85 -1.11
C GLU A 74 20.32 7.74 -1.86
N ARG A 75 19.60 6.68 -1.58
CA ARG A 75 18.35 6.33 -2.26
C ARG A 75 17.17 6.82 -1.44
N GLU A 76 16.79 8.08 -1.61
CA GLU A 76 15.48 8.52 -1.14
C GLU A 76 14.38 7.84 -1.96
N LEU A 77 13.71 6.89 -1.35
CA LEU A 77 12.52 6.32 -1.94
C LEU A 77 11.31 7.22 -1.70
N THR A 78 10.38 7.18 -2.63
CA THR A 78 9.06 7.76 -2.43
C THR A 78 8.08 6.61 -2.31
N VAL A 79 7.41 6.52 -1.17
CA VAL A 79 6.37 5.54 -0.89
C VAL A 79 5.01 6.20 -1.07
N MET A 80 4.14 5.59 -1.84
CA MET A 80 2.75 6.03 -2.04
C MET A 80 1.79 4.97 -1.52
N LEU A 81 0.95 5.34 -0.57
CA LEU A 81 -0.10 4.48 -0.05
C LEU A 81 -1.41 4.84 -0.77
N LEU A 82 -1.98 3.89 -1.50
CA LEU A 82 -3.31 4.00 -2.09
C LEU A 82 -4.27 3.25 -1.19
N VAL A 83 -5.08 3.98 -0.45
CA VAL A 83 -5.95 3.40 0.57
C VAL A 83 -7.40 3.52 0.15
N ASP A 84 -8.03 2.37 0.03
CA ASP A 84 -9.45 2.26 -0.24
C ASP A 84 -10.26 2.75 0.98
N VAL A 85 -11.12 3.74 0.72
CA VAL A 85 -12.01 4.32 1.71
C VAL A 85 -13.48 4.10 1.40
N SER A 86 -13.79 3.17 0.49
CA SER A 86 -15.16 2.80 0.08
C SER A 86 -16.02 2.29 1.24
N GLY A 87 -17.31 2.10 0.99
CA GLY A 87 -18.26 1.65 1.99
C GLY A 87 -17.96 0.27 2.58
N SER A 88 -17.35 -0.61 1.80
CA SER A 88 -17.01 -1.99 2.18
C SER A 88 -16.01 -2.08 3.34
N ARG A 89 -15.15 -1.06 3.54
CA ARG A 89 -14.20 -1.00 4.66
C ARG A 89 -14.85 -1.00 6.05
N ASN A 90 -16.10 -0.56 6.15
CA ASN A 90 -16.83 -0.50 7.42
C ASN A 90 -17.43 -1.86 7.85
N PHE A 91 -17.11 -2.92 7.13
CA PHE A 91 -17.49 -4.28 7.47
C PHE A 91 -16.42 -4.95 8.35
N GLY A 92 -16.88 -5.76 9.29
CA GLY A 92 -16.03 -6.57 10.16
C GLY A 92 -16.89 -7.35 11.14
N THR A 93 -16.64 -8.65 11.27
CA THR A 93 -17.42 -9.58 12.10
C THR A 93 -16.61 -10.16 13.27
N GLN A 94 -15.33 -9.87 13.31
CA GLN A 94 -14.40 -10.30 14.35
C GLN A 94 -14.02 -9.12 15.28
N SER A 95 -12.86 -9.17 15.87
CA SER A 95 -12.37 -8.19 16.84
C SER A 95 -12.10 -6.79 16.24
N GLN A 96 -11.92 -6.70 14.94
CA GLN A 96 -11.58 -5.45 14.23
C GLN A 96 -12.37 -5.31 12.93
N MET A 97 -12.68 -4.07 12.56
CA MET A 97 -13.24 -3.75 11.24
C MET A 97 -12.11 -3.70 10.20
N LYS A 98 -12.43 -3.95 8.92
CA LYS A 98 -11.46 -3.84 7.83
C LYS A 98 -10.74 -2.48 7.83
N ARG A 99 -11.46 -1.38 8.04
CA ARG A 99 -10.88 -0.03 8.12
C ARG A 99 -9.79 0.12 9.19
N ASP A 100 -9.96 -0.55 10.35
CA ASP A 100 -8.99 -0.46 11.43
C ASP A 100 -7.71 -1.22 11.07
N THR A 101 -7.84 -2.41 10.46
CA THR A 101 -6.72 -3.19 9.95
C THR A 101 -6.02 -2.47 8.79
N MET A 102 -6.76 -1.87 7.84
CA MET A 102 -6.20 -1.06 6.76
C MET A 102 -5.39 0.12 7.31
N ALA A 103 -5.91 0.81 8.33
CA ALA A 103 -5.22 1.91 8.97
C ALA A 103 -3.95 1.46 9.71
N GLU A 104 -3.98 0.31 10.39
CA GLU A 104 -2.80 -0.26 11.05
C GLU A 104 -1.72 -0.66 10.04
N VAL A 105 -2.09 -1.32 8.95
CA VAL A 105 -1.19 -1.71 7.86
C VAL A 105 -0.56 -0.48 7.21
N ALA A 106 -1.39 0.50 6.80
CA ALA A 106 -0.92 1.74 6.18
C ALA A 106 0.00 2.54 7.13
N ALA A 107 -0.34 2.60 8.42
CA ALA A 107 0.49 3.26 9.43
C ALA A 107 1.84 2.55 9.61
N THR A 108 1.85 1.20 9.61
CA THR A 108 3.10 0.42 9.72
C THR A 108 4.03 0.72 8.55
N LEU A 109 3.49 0.74 7.33
CA LEU A 109 4.23 1.12 6.12
C LEU A 109 4.70 2.58 6.18
N ALA A 110 3.88 3.51 6.66
CA ALA A 110 4.25 4.91 6.80
C ALA A 110 5.36 5.12 7.86
N PHE A 111 5.31 4.41 8.99
CA PHE A 111 6.37 4.50 10.01
C PHE A 111 7.70 3.94 9.52
N SER A 112 7.69 2.91 8.69
CA SER A 112 8.94 2.36 8.11
C SER A 112 9.70 3.39 7.26
N THR A 113 8.98 4.32 6.62
CA THR A 113 9.61 5.39 5.83
C THR A 113 10.39 6.39 6.69
N ILE A 114 10.03 6.53 7.98
CA ILE A 114 10.78 7.39 8.92
C ILE A 114 12.15 6.78 9.21
N GLU A 115 12.20 5.48 9.50
CA GLU A 115 13.44 4.76 9.81
C GLU A 115 14.43 4.79 8.63
N ASN A 116 13.89 4.74 7.39
CA ASN A 116 14.68 4.75 6.17
C ASN A 116 14.92 6.17 5.60
N ASN A 117 14.46 7.23 6.28
CA ASN A 117 14.53 8.61 5.79
C ASN A 117 13.88 8.83 4.42
N ASP A 118 12.83 8.05 4.10
CA ASP A 118 12.08 8.09 2.85
C ASP A 118 10.91 9.08 2.89
N LYS A 119 10.34 9.40 1.72
CA LYS A 119 9.14 10.21 1.59
C LYS A 119 7.90 9.32 1.55
N VAL A 120 6.84 9.70 2.24
CA VAL A 120 5.56 9.01 2.18
C VAL A 120 4.43 9.97 1.82
N GLY A 121 3.57 9.53 0.89
CA GLY A 121 2.32 10.20 0.53
C GLY A 121 1.15 9.22 0.52
N VAL A 122 -0.07 9.74 0.48
CA VAL A 122 -1.29 8.92 0.49
C VAL A 122 -2.29 9.42 -0.54
N ILE A 123 -2.94 8.47 -1.19
CA ILE A 123 -4.13 8.69 -2.02
C ILE A 123 -5.28 7.92 -1.36
N PHE A 124 -6.27 8.62 -0.84
CA PHE A 124 -7.55 8.04 -0.45
C PHE A 124 -8.45 7.96 -1.66
N PHE A 125 -9.04 6.82 -1.91
CA PHE A 125 -9.94 6.62 -3.04
C PHE A 125 -11.17 5.80 -2.68
N SER A 126 -12.23 6.07 -3.40
CA SER A 126 -13.48 5.34 -3.46
C SER A 126 -13.79 5.00 -4.93
N ASP A 127 -14.94 5.36 -5.47
CA ASP A 127 -15.20 5.37 -6.92
C ASP A 127 -14.41 6.47 -7.67
N GLN A 128 -13.83 7.40 -6.91
CA GLN A 128 -12.93 8.46 -7.36
C GLN A 128 -11.83 8.73 -6.32
N VAL A 129 -10.88 9.61 -6.66
CA VAL A 129 -9.88 10.08 -5.70
C VAL A 129 -10.53 11.08 -4.75
N GLU A 130 -10.61 10.72 -3.48
CA GLU A 130 -11.22 11.54 -2.42
C GLU A 130 -10.23 12.56 -1.85
N LYS A 131 -8.99 12.15 -1.62
CA LYS A 131 -7.95 13.01 -1.05
C LYS A 131 -6.55 12.57 -1.45
N PHE A 132 -5.71 13.56 -1.73
CA PHE A 132 -4.29 13.36 -1.98
C PHE A 132 -3.45 14.09 -0.94
N ILE A 133 -2.55 13.37 -0.29
CA ILE A 133 -1.52 13.91 0.61
C ILE A 133 -0.17 13.71 -0.08
N PRO A 134 0.49 14.80 -0.51
CA PRO A 134 1.74 14.70 -1.27
C PRO A 134 2.86 14.10 -0.41
N PRO A 135 3.83 13.38 -1.05
CA PRO A 135 4.89 12.72 -0.32
C PRO A 135 5.85 13.73 0.33
N LYS A 136 6.02 13.60 1.64
CA LYS A 136 6.95 14.37 2.46
C LYS A 136 7.64 13.47 3.48
N LYS A 137 8.76 13.94 4.04
CA LYS A 137 9.50 13.27 5.10
C LYS A 137 9.04 13.72 6.48
N GLY A 138 9.39 12.91 7.46
CA GLY A 138 9.38 13.27 8.87
C GLY A 138 8.18 12.79 9.65
N LYS A 139 8.42 12.62 10.94
CA LYS A 139 7.46 12.06 11.91
C LYS A 139 6.13 12.83 11.95
N SER A 140 6.19 14.16 11.91
CA SER A 140 4.98 15.00 11.94
C SER A 140 4.06 14.75 10.75
N HIS A 141 4.65 14.52 9.56
CA HIS A 141 3.89 14.20 8.35
C HIS A 141 3.25 12.80 8.43
N VAL A 142 3.98 11.80 8.93
CA VAL A 142 3.44 10.46 9.13
C VAL A 142 2.29 10.48 10.15
N LEU A 143 2.44 11.19 11.26
CA LEU A 143 1.36 11.34 12.24
C LEU A 143 0.13 12.06 11.67
N HIS A 144 0.33 13.03 10.76
CA HIS A 144 -0.77 13.65 10.03
C HIS A 144 -1.50 12.63 9.14
N ILE A 145 -0.75 11.81 8.38
CA ILE A 145 -1.32 10.74 7.56
C ILE A 145 -2.15 9.76 8.40
N ILE A 146 -1.62 9.32 9.55
CA ILE A 146 -2.33 8.37 10.43
C ILE A 146 -3.61 8.98 10.98
N ARG A 147 -3.58 10.26 11.36
CA ARG A 147 -4.79 10.97 11.81
C ARG A 147 -5.85 10.97 10.71
N GLU A 148 -5.46 11.29 9.50
CA GLU A 148 -6.35 11.26 8.34
C GLU A 148 -6.91 9.86 8.08
N LEU A 149 -6.08 8.81 8.09
CA LEU A 149 -6.51 7.41 7.93
C LEU A 149 -7.62 7.01 8.90
N LEU A 150 -7.53 7.47 10.15
CA LEU A 150 -8.47 7.12 11.22
C LEU A 150 -9.76 7.95 11.21
N SER A 151 -9.69 9.22 10.76
CA SER A 151 -10.80 10.17 10.85
C SER A 151 -11.46 10.46 9.52
N PHE A 152 -10.89 10.00 8.40
CA PHE A 152 -11.40 10.31 7.07
C PHE A 152 -12.76 9.66 6.82
N GLU A 153 -13.73 10.48 6.41
CA GLU A 153 -15.04 10.04 5.95
C GLU A 153 -15.17 10.36 4.46
N PRO A 154 -15.33 9.33 3.61
CA PRO A 154 -15.43 9.56 2.17
C PRO A 154 -16.78 10.17 1.79
N ALA A 155 -16.79 10.94 0.72
CA ALA A 155 -18.01 11.46 0.13
C ALA A 155 -18.76 10.39 -0.67
N HIS A 156 -18.05 9.39 -1.17
CA HIS A 156 -18.57 8.32 -2.02
C HIS A 156 -18.35 6.94 -1.40
N THR A 157 -19.17 5.97 -1.81
CA THR A 157 -19.16 4.63 -1.20
C THR A 157 -18.68 3.51 -2.14
N GLY A 158 -18.66 3.75 -3.47
CA GLY A 158 -18.22 2.78 -4.46
C GLY A 158 -16.70 2.60 -4.48
N THR A 159 -16.20 1.63 -5.24
CA THR A 159 -14.77 1.31 -5.38
C THR A 159 -14.32 1.37 -6.83
N ASN A 160 -13.26 2.15 -7.13
CA ASN A 160 -12.64 2.23 -8.45
C ASN A 160 -11.12 2.35 -8.35
N ILE A 161 -10.45 1.22 -8.37
CA ILE A 161 -8.97 1.16 -8.30
C ILE A 161 -8.32 1.84 -9.50
N ASN A 162 -8.93 1.78 -10.69
CA ASN A 162 -8.36 2.39 -11.89
C ASN A 162 -8.20 3.89 -11.73
N ALA A 163 -9.18 4.59 -11.13
CA ALA A 163 -9.09 6.02 -10.87
C ALA A 163 -7.91 6.37 -9.95
N ALA A 164 -7.67 5.57 -8.91
CA ALA A 164 -6.54 5.76 -8.01
C ALA A 164 -5.18 5.55 -8.71
N LEU A 165 -5.07 4.53 -9.57
CA LEU A 165 -3.84 4.21 -10.31
C LEU A 165 -3.55 5.24 -11.41
N GLU A 166 -4.56 5.71 -12.12
CA GLU A 166 -4.42 6.80 -13.09
C GLU A 166 -3.94 8.09 -12.41
N TYR A 167 -4.53 8.41 -11.25
CA TYR A 167 -4.12 9.56 -10.46
C TYR A 167 -2.67 9.42 -9.99
N LEU A 168 -2.28 8.26 -9.45
CA LEU A 168 -0.89 7.98 -9.06
C LEU A 168 0.06 8.23 -10.22
N THR A 169 -0.24 7.66 -11.39
CA THR A 169 0.57 7.77 -12.60
C THR A 169 0.72 9.23 -13.07
N ASN A 170 -0.32 10.03 -12.89
CA ASN A 170 -0.33 11.45 -13.25
C ASN A 170 0.38 12.32 -12.20
N ALA A 171 0.16 12.07 -10.92
CA ALA A 171 0.73 12.85 -9.82
C ALA A 171 2.23 12.55 -9.61
N GLN A 172 2.66 11.29 -9.76
CA GLN A 172 4.04 10.86 -9.58
C GLN A 172 4.73 10.65 -10.93
N LYS A 173 5.57 11.62 -11.33
CA LYS A 173 6.33 11.55 -12.61
C LYS A 173 7.52 10.58 -12.51
N ARG A 174 8.14 10.48 -11.33
CA ARG A 174 9.26 9.57 -11.06
C ARG A 174 8.74 8.23 -10.57
N ARG A 175 9.51 7.17 -10.78
CA ARG A 175 9.22 5.85 -10.22
C ARG A 175 9.14 5.94 -8.69
N CYS A 176 8.13 5.33 -8.10
CA CYS A 176 7.93 5.25 -6.66
C CYS A 176 7.48 3.83 -6.29
N THR A 177 7.62 3.47 -5.02
CA THR A 177 7.03 2.27 -4.47
C THR A 177 5.59 2.60 -4.06
N ALA A 178 4.63 1.83 -4.53
CA ALA A 178 3.22 2.08 -4.27
C ALA A 178 2.54 0.85 -3.68
N PHE A 179 1.82 1.03 -2.57
CA PHE A 179 1.04 -0.01 -1.92
C PHE A 179 -0.45 0.27 -2.10
N LEU A 180 -1.12 -0.64 -2.79
CA LEU A 180 -2.57 -0.60 -2.99
C LEU A 180 -3.24 -1.42 -1.90
N ILE A 181 -3.94 -0.77 -0.97
CA ILE A 181 -4.57 -1.36 0.21
C ILE A 181 -6.08 -1.30 0.03
N SER A 182 -6.72 -2.45 -0.19
CA SER A 182 -8.17 -2.58 -0.45
C SER A 182 -8.65 -3.97 -0.06
N ASP A 183 -9.96 -4.17 0.01
CA ASP A 183 -10.56 -5.50 0.06
C ASP A 183 -10.81 -6.08 -1.35
N PHE A 184 -10.63 -5.24 -2.39
CA PHE A 184 -10.82 -5.56 -3.81
C PHE A 184 -12.23 -6.02 -4.17
N ILE A 185 -13.23 -5.81 -3.30
CA ILE A 185 -14.64 -6.11 -3.58
C ILE A 185 -15.18 -5.04 -4.51
N GLY A 186 -15.83 -5.45 -5.62
CA GLY A 186 -16.37 -4.51 -6.61
C GLY A 186 -15.33 -3.69 -7.39
N ALA A 187 -14.06 -3.83 -7.09
CA ALA A 187 -12.97 -2.95 -7.51
C ALA A 187 -12.70 -2.93 -9.02
N PHE A 188 -13.08 -3.98 -9.72
CA PHE A 188 -12.91 -4.09 -11.19
C PHE A 188 -14.26 -4.31 -11.85
N PRO A 189 -14.63 -3.49 -12.85
CA PRO A 189 -15.83 -3.76 -13.65
C PRO A 189 -15.70 -5.12 -14.33
N GLN A 190 -16.67 -6.00 -14.11
CA GLN A 190 -16.78 -7.30 -14.76
C GLN A 190 -17.52 -7.16 -16.10
N PRO A 191 -17.04 -7.75 -17.20
CA PRO A 191 -15.69 -8.30 -17.42
C PRO A 191 -14.66 -7.21 -17.71
N LEU A 192 -13.38 -7.45 -17.38
CA LEU A 192 -12.28 -6.59 -17.82
C LEU A 192 -12.39 -6.37 -19.33
N PRO A 193 -12.36 -5.11 -19.83
CA PRO A 193 -12.56 -4.83 -21.25
C PRO A 193 -11.53 -5.59 -22.08
N LYS A 194 -12.00 -6.59 -22.84
CA LYS A 194 -11.21 -7.33 -23.81
C LYS A 194 -11.13 -6.49 -25.08
N GLY A 195 -10.11 -5.64 -25.22
CA GLY A 195 -9.86 -4.87 -26.44
C GLY A 195 -8.39 -4.67 -26.70
N LYS A 196 -7.94 -4.94 -27.92
CA LYS A 196 -6.61 -4.52 -28.38
C LYS A 196 -6.58 -2.99 -28.38
N GLY A 197 -5.78 -2.39 -27.49
CA GLY A 197 -5.52 -0.95 -27.46
C GLY A 197 -6.00 -0.20 -26.20
N VAL A 198 -6.78 -0.80 -25.30
CA VAL A 198 -7.07 -0.21 -23.99
C VAL A 198 -5.92 -0.60 -23.05
N THR A 199 -5.05 0.35 -22.79
CA THR A 199 -3.97 0.18 -21.82
C THR A 199 -4.60 0.20 -20.42
N ASP A 200 -4.69 -0.97 -19.79
CA ASP A 200 -5.21 -1.15 -18.46
C ASP A 200 -4.37 -0.31 -17.44
N PRO A 201 -5.00 0.58 -16.64
CA PRO A 201 -4.31 1.41 -15.65
C PRO A 201 -3.43 0.60 -14.70
N VAL A 202 -3.82 -0.63 -14.35
CA VAL A 202 -3.01 -1.52 -13.51
C VAL A 202 -1.69 -1.86 -14.21
N THR A 203 -1.75 -2.24 -15.48
CA THR A 203 -0.57 -2.57 -16.29
C THR A 203 0.34 -1.36 -16.49
N ILE A 204 -0.22 -0.16 -16.72
CA ILE A 204 0.57 1.06 -16.86
C ILE A 204 1.29 1.39 -15.56
N SER A 205 0.55 1.35 -14.44
CA SER A 205 1.08 1.70 -13.13
C SER A 205 2.16 0.71 -12.66
N SER A 206 1.96 -0.60 -12.87
CA SER A 206 2.95 -1.62 -12.50
C SER A 206 4.24 -1.55 -13.31
N ARG A 207 4.19 -1.05 -14.56
CA ARG A 207 5.39 -0.80 -15.37
C ARG A 207 6.13 0.48 -14.95
N LYS A 208 5.39 1.49 -14.51
CA LYS A 208 5.94 2.81 -14.14
C LYS A 208 6.44 2.84 -12.70
N HIS A 209 5.75 2.17 -11.79
CA HIS A 209 5.98 2.16 -10.35
C HIS A 209 6.20 0.74 -9.84
N ASP A 210 6.82 0.59 -8.69
CA ASP A 210 6.90 -0.69 -7.98
C ASP A 210 5.60 -0.87 -7.18
N LEU A 211 4.59 -1.46 -7.84
CA LEU A 211 3.25 -1.60 -7.29
C LEU A 211 3.10 -2.94 -6.58
N SER A 212 2.61 -2.89 -5.34
CA SER A 212 2.27 -4.07 -4.54
C SER A 212 0.84 -3.98 -4.05
N ALA A 213 0.11 -5.09 -4.06
CA ALA A 213 -1.27 -5.18 -3.59
C ALA A 213 -1.35 -5.80 -2.19
N ILE A 214 -2.14 -5.19 -1.32
CA ILE A 214 -2.43 -5.68 0.03
C ILE A 214 -3.94 -5.82 0.16
N GLN A 215 -4.43 -7.06 0.06
CA GLN A 215 -5.83 -7.36 0.25
C GLN A 215 -6.14 -7.57 1.73
N ILE A 216 -7.17 -6.87 2.23
CA ILE A 216 -7.66 -7.01 3.60
C ILE A 216 -9.14 -7.39 3.54
N TYR A 217 -9.48 -8.57 4.06
CA TYR A 217 -10.83 -9.09 4.02
C TYR A 217 -11.27 -9.67 5.37
N ASP A 218 -12.57 -9.70 5.60
CA ASP A 218 -13.16 -10.40 6.74
C ASP A 218 -13.48 -11.85 6.37
N ARG A 219 -13.47 -12.73 7.36
CA ARG A 219 -13.86 -14.13 7.15
C ARG A 219 -15.24 -14.26 6.49
N ARG A 220 -16.14 -13.33 6.78
CA ARG A 220 -17.51 -13.35 6.26
C ARG A 220 -17.63 -12.77 4.84
N ASP A 221 -16.60 -12.16 4.32
CA ASP A 221 -16.51 -11.88 2.89
C ASP A 221 -16.35 -13.18 2.08
N ALA A 222 -15.65 -14.18 2.65
CA ALA A 222 -15.40 -15.47 2.01
C ALA A 222 -16.48 -16.53 2.30
N GLU A 223 -17.04 -16.52 3.51
CA GLU A 223 -17.92 -17.57 4.00
C GLU A 223 -19.17 -16.98 4.65
N MET A 224 -20.33 -17.33 4.13
CA MET A 224 -21.61 -16.99 4.74
C MET A 224 -21.94 -17.99 5.87
N PRO A 225 -22.25 -17.55 7.11
CA PRO A 225 -22.60 -18.44 8.20
C PRO A 225 -24.01 -19.00 8.04
N ASP A 226 -24.27 -20.17 8.62
CA ASP A 226 -25.61 -20.73 8.75
C ASP A 226 -26.32 -20.14 9.98
N VAL A 227 -27.08 -19.07 9.76
CA VAL A 227 -27.81 -18.32 10.80
C VAL A 227 -29.29 -18.08 10.45
N GLY A 228 -29.80 -18.84 9.48
CA GLY A 228 -31.17 -18.70 9.00
C GLY A 228 -31.35 -17.50 8.07
N LEU A 229 -32.50 -16.84 8.17
CA LEU A 229 -32.84 -15.70 7.32
C LEU A 229 -32.08 -14.45 7.73
N LEU A 230 -31.20 -13.96 6.87
CA LEU A 230 -30.33 -12.81 7.09
C LEU A 230 -30.66 -11.68 6.12
N LYS A 231 -30.79 -10.45 6.62
CA LYS A 231 -30.90 -9.26 5.80
C LYS A 231 -29.50 -8.70 5.52
N VAL A 232 -29.01 -8.91 4.32
CA VAL A 232 -27.72 -8.42 3.85
C VAL A 232 -27.89 -7.05 3.20
N ARG A 233 -26.96 -6.14 3.46
CA ARG A 233 -26.88 -4.83 2.79
C ARG A 233 -25.59 -4.76 2.02
N ASP A 234 -25.68 -4.43 0.75
CA ASP A 234 -24.53 -4.06 -0.06
C ASP A 234 -24.01 -2.70 0.43
N PRO A 235 -22.75 -2.60 0.89
CA PRO A 235 -22.21 -1.37 1.46
C PRO A 235 -21.97 -0.26 0.43
N GLU A 236 -21.82 -0.61 -0.85
CA GLU A 236 -21.57 0.35 -1.93
C GLU A 236 -22.87 0.93 -2.51
N THR A 237 -23.81 0.05 -2.83
CA THR A 237 -25.09 0.46 -3.46
C THR A 237 -26.20 0.74 -2.46
N GLY A 238 -26.03 0.29 -1.21
CA GLY A 238 -27.04 0.38 -0.16
C GLY A 238 -28.22 -0.58 -0.34
N VAL A 239 -28.25 -1.38 -1.40
CA VAL A 239 -29.31 -2.36 -1.69
C VAL A 239 -29.37 -3.39 -0.57
N ARG A 240 -30.59 -3.75 -0.16
CA ARG A 240 -30.85 -4.75 0.89
C ARG A 240 -31.53 -5.96 0.29
N VAL A 241 -30.99 -7.14 0.55
CA VAL A 241 -31.52 -8.41 0.08
C VAL A 241 -31.70 -9.35 1.27
N TRP A 242 -32.79 -10.11 1.28
CA TRP A 242 -32.96 -11.22 2.20
C TRP A 242 -32.28 -12.48 1.63
N ALA A 243 -31.42 -13.09 2.39
CA ALA A 243 -30.78 -14.35 2.07
C ALA A 243 -31.10 -15.38 3.14
N ASP A 244 -31.63 -16.52 2.72
CA ASP A 244 -31.80 -17.65 3.63
C ASP A 244 -30.50 -18.44 3.69
N THR A 245 -29.74 -18.22 4.73
CA THR A 245 -28.44 -18.85 4.91
C THR A 245 -28.52 -20.28 5.46
N SER A 246 -29.70 -20.80 5.82
CA SER A 246 -29.89 -22.21 6.15
C SER A 246 -29.78 -23.08 4.91
N ILE A 247 -30.05 -22.53 3.73
CA ILE A 247 -29.98 -23.22 2.45
C ILE A 247 -28.53 -23.35 1.99
N LYS A 248 -28.05 -24.60 1.94
CA LYS A 248 -26.64 -24.88 1.56
C LYS A 248 -26.26 -24.30 0.19
N SER A 249 -27.12 -24.38 -0.82
CA SER A 249 -26.85 -23.86 -2.16
C SER A 249 -26.62 -22.34 -2.18
N VAL A 250 -27.26 -21.58 -1.27
CA VAL A 250 -27.04 -20.13 -1.13
C VAL A 250 -25.62 -19.88 -0.60
N ARG A 251 -25.22 -20.62 0.45
CA ARG A 251 -23.86 -20.49 0.99
C ARG A 251 -22.80 -20.94 0.00
N ASP A 252 -23.04 -22.04 -0.73
CA ASP A 252 -22.11 -22.53 -1.76
C ASP A 252 -21.95 -21.55 -2.92
N ALA A 253 -23.06 -20.92 -3.36
CA ALA A 253 -23.02 -19.88 -4.40
C ALA A 253 -22.21 -18.66 -3.95
N TYR A 254 -22.39 -18.21 -2.70
CA TYR A 254 -21.61 -17.11 -2.13
C TYR A 254 -20.11 -17.42 -2.09
N ALA A 255 -19.74 -18.58 -1.55
CA ALA A 255 -18.36 -19.02 -1.49
C ALA A 255 -17.74 -19.24 -2.88
N LYS A 256 -18.54 -19.66 -3.87
CA LYS A 256 -18.10 -19.78 -5.26
C LYS A 256 -17.83 -18.41 -5.89
N ALA A 257 -18.69 -17.43 -5.64
CA ALA A 257 -18.49 -16.07 -6.13
C ALA A 257 -17.19 -15.47 -5.58
N TRP A 258 -16.92 -15.63 -4.26
CA TRP A 258 -15.66 -15.22 -3.65
C TRP A 258 -14.45 -15.89 -4.31
N ARG A 259 -14.46 -17.21 -4.46
CA ARG A 259 -13.36 -17.95 -5.12
C ARG A 259 -13.10 -17.46 -6.53
N GLY A 260 -14.15 -17.25 -7.33
CA GLY A 260 -14.01 -16.70 -8.68
C GLY A 260 -13.38 -15.31 -8.70
N GLN A 261 -13.68 -14.47 -7.70
CA GLN A 261 -13.03 -13.17 -7.54
C GLN A 261 -11.56 -13.32 -7.19
N GLN A 262 -11.19 -14.23 -6.27
CA GLN A 262 -9.79 -14.48 -5.92
C GLN A 262 -8.99 -15.01 -7.11
N GLU A 263 -9.56 -15.95 -7.89
CA GLU A 263 -8.92 -16.46 -9.12
C GLU A 263 -8.67 -15.33 -10.14
N ALA A 264 -9.61 -14.41 -10.30
CA ALA A 264 -9.45 -13.25 -11.18
C ALA A 264 -8.35 -12.28 -10.69
N LEU A 265 -8.25 -12.08 -9.38
CA LEU A 265 -7.18 -11.27 -8.77
C LEU A 265 -5.81 -11.92 -8.96
N GLU A 266 -5.68 -13.21 -8.73
CA GLU A 266 -4.46 -13.98 -8.95
C GLU A 266 -4.00 -13.92 -10.40
N GLU A 267 -4.94 -14.08 -11.36
CA GLU A 267 -4.64 -13.93 -12.78
C GLU A 267 -4.11 -12.53 -13.10
N MET A 268 -4.71 -11.49 -12.52
CA MET A 268 -4.25 -10.11 -12.69
C MET A 268 -2.85 -9.90 -12.12
N TYR A 269 -2.57 -10.38 -10.90
CA TYR A 269 -1.25 -10.26 -10.26
C TYR A 269 -0.17 -10.95 -11.08
N ASN A 270 -0.43 -12.18 -11.52
CA ASN A 270 0.49 -12.94 -12.37
C ASN A 270 0.76 -12.24 -13.72
N LYS A 271 -0.26 -11.64 -14.31
CA LYS A 271 -0.17 -10.96 -15.62
C LYS A 271 0.61 -9.65 -15.55
N THR A 272 0.51 -8.94 -14.43
CA THR A 272 1.18 -7.65 -14.19
C THR A 272 2.54 -7.79 -13.51
N GLY A 273 2.86 -8.97 -12.97
CA GLY A 273 4.05 -9.19 -12.13
C GLY A 273 4.00 -8.42 -10.81
N MET A 274 2.80 -8.10 -10.32
CA MET A 274 2.60 -7.34 -9.11
C MET A 274 2.72 -8.23 -7.87
N ASN A 275 3.59 -7.84 -6.94
CA ASN A 275 3.65 -8.50 -5.64
C ASN A 275 2.34 -8.30 -4.89
N HIS A 276 1.86 -9.35 -4.22
CA HIS A 276 0.61 -9.25 -3.47
C HIS A 276 0.63 -10.08 -2.19
N VAL A 277 -0.22 -9.68 -1.27
CA VAL A 277 -0.51 -10.44 -0.05
C VAL A 277 -1.98 -10.26 0.31
N SER A 278 -2.60 -11.37 0.73
CA SER A 278 -3.97 -11.38 1.24
C SER A 278 -3.96 -11.72 2.73
N MET A 279 -4.70 -10.95 3.52
CA MET A 279 -4.80 -11.15 4.97
C MET A 279 -6.21 -10.93 5.49
N ARG A 280 -6.61 -11.74 6.45
CA ARG A 280 -7.87 -11.55 7.17
C ARG A 280 -7.69 -10.56 8.31
N THR A 281 -8.80 -9.93 8.70
CA THR A 281 -8.83 -8.98 9.83
C THR A 281 -8.47 -9.61 11.19
N ASP A 282 -8.57 -10.94 11.32
CA ASP A 282 -8.23 -11.71 12.51
C ASP A 282 -6.82 -12.34 12.48
N GLU A 283 -6.05 -12.12 11.40
CA GLU A 283 -4.68 -12.63 11.26
C GLU A 283 -3.64 -11.63 11.76
N ASP A 284 -2.43 -12.14 12.02
CA ASP A 284 -1.27 -11.30 12.31
C ASP A 284 -0.75 -10.66 11.01
N TYR A 285 -1.19 -9.42 10.79
CA TYR A 285 -0.82 -8.67 9.57
C TYR A 285 0.69 -8.45 9.43
N VAL A 286 1.46 -8.46 10.53
CA VAL A 286 2.92 -8.27 10.50
C VAL A 286 3.59 -9.41 9.76
N LYS A 287 3.23 -10.65 10.11
CA LYS A 287 3.75 -11.85 9.45
C LYS A 287 3.41 -11.85 7.95
N LYS A 288 2.21 -11.37 7.61
CA LYS A 288 1.76 -11.27 6.22
C LYS A 288 2.53 -10.19 5.45
N LEU A 289 2.77 -9.02 6.06
CA LEU A 289 3.60 -7.98 5.44
C LEU A 289 5.05 -8.46 5.21
N MET A 290 5.62 -9.23 6.15
CA MET A 290 6.96 -9.81 5.95
C MET A 290 7.02 -10.78 4.75
N GLN A 291 5.92 -11.42 4.38
CA GLN A 291 5.86 -12.27 3.18
C GLN A 291 5.90 -11.45 1.89
N LEU A 292 5.35 -10.24 1.90
CA LEU A 292 5.34 -9.35 0.73
C LEU A 292 6.74 -8.88 0.34
N PHE A 293 7.68 -8.85 1.30
CA PHE A 293 9.04 -8.33 1.11
C PHE A 293 10.10 -9.44 0.95
N LYS A 294 9.71 -10.71 0.98
CA LYS A 294 10.57 -11.86 0.66
C LYS A 294 10.60 -12.14 -0.83
#